data_b3a614bd1c6cd950d037362758742e90
#
_entry.id   b3a614bd1c6cd950d037362758742e90
#
_cell.length_a   1.000
_cell.length_b   1.000
_cell.length_c   1.000
_cell.angle_alpha   90.00
_cell.angle_beta   90.00
_cell.angle_gamma   90.00
#
_symmetry.space_group_name_H-M   'P 1'
#
loop_
_entity.id
_entity.type
_entity.pdbx_description
1 polymer ?
#
loop_
_entity_poly.entity_id
_entity_poly.type
_entity_poly.pdbx_seq_one_letter_code
_entity_poly.pdbx_strand_id
1 'polypeptide(L)'
;MKNTFGNNISITLFGESHGEAVGAVVDGLPAGLVIDEAFVSRCLDLRKPVGKISTPRQEKDEFKILSGVFNGKTTGTPLCIVIPNENTASKDYSGSYGKARPGHADYTAFVKYNGCEDYRGGGHFSGRITAALVAVGAVCISALEKKGISIGTHIKGCAGVEDAPFTDFVNDI
;
A
#
# COMPACT_ATOMS: atom_id res chain seq x y z
N MET A 1 -8.65 -12.04 14.29
CA MET A 1 -8.83 -11.44 12.96
C MET A 1 -7.45 -11.25 12.36
N LYS A 2 -7.26 -11.60 11.07
CA LYS A 2 -5.94 -11.51 10.43
C LYS A 2 -5.87 -10.29 9.54
N ASN A 3 -4.77 -9.55 9.60
CA ASN A 3 -4.35 -8.53 8.61
C ASN A 3 -3.24 -9.09 7.70
N THR A 4 -3.18 -10.41 7.62
CA THR A 4 -2.23 -11.18 6.83
C THR A 4 -2.98 -11.94 5.75
N PHE A 5 -2.49 -11.91 4.53
CA PHE A 5 -3.01 -12.65 3.38
C PHE A 5 -1.87 -13.30 2.59
N GLY A 6 -2.22 -14.23 1.71
CA GLY A 6 -1.28 -15.03 0.92
C GLY A 6 -1.01 -16.40 1.56
N ASN A 7 -0.42 -17.29 0.77
CA ASN A 7 -0.09 -18.66 1.15
C ASN A 7 1.43 -18.87 1.18
N ASN A 8 2.07 -19.12 0.02
CA ASN A 8 3.52 -19.33 -0.06
C ASN A 8 4.31 -18.05 0.24
N ILE A 9 3.79 -16.91 -0.24
CA ILE A 9 4.23 -15.59 0.18
C ILE A 9 3.09 -14.99 0.98
N SER A 10 3.34 -14.61 2.21
CA SER A 10 2.37 -13.97 3.07
C SER A 10 2.75 -12.52 3.33
N ILE A 11 1.73 -11.65 3.33
CA ILE A 11 1.88 -10.21 3.52
C ILE A 11 1.03 -9.81 4.70
N THR A 12 1.65 -9.18 5.71
CA THR A 12 0.96 -8.54 6.82
C THR A 12 1.06 -7.04 6.66
N LEU A 13 -0.08 -6.36 6.47
CA LEU A 13 -0.14 -4.90 6.49
C LEU A 13 -0.34 -4.41 7.91
N PHE A 14 0.35 -3.34 8.31
CA PHE A 14 0.24 -2.73 9.62
C PHE A 14 0.27 -1.20 9.56
N GLY A 15 -0.10 -0.59 10.68
CA GLY A 15 -0.15 0.85 10.85
C GLY A 15 -1.52 1.46 10.58
N GLU A 16 -1.66 2.71 10.93
CA GLU A 16 -2.87 3.54 10.80
C GLU A 16 -2.53 4.86 10.10
N SER A 17 -3.53 5.44 9.45
CA SER A 17 -3.38 6.68 8.66
C SER A 17 -2.80 7.85 9.46
N HIS A 18 -3.10 7.92 10.76
CA HIS A 18 -2.66 8.97 11.67
C HIS A 18 -1.76 8.43 12.81
N GLY A 19 -1.30 7.17 12.68
CA GLY A 19 -0.22 6.61 13.50
C GLY A 19 1.15 7.11 13.02
N GLU A 20 2.21 6.61 13.61
CA GLU A 20 3.60 7.00 13.29
C GLU A 20 4.00 6.58 11.85
N ALA A 21 3.54 5.41 11.42
CA ALA A 21 3.89 4.85 10.12
C ALA A 21 2.84 3.85 9.63
N VAL A 22 2.89 3.55 8.35
CA VAL A 22 2.27 2.37 7.74
C VAL A 22 3.39 1.47 7.21
N GLY A 23 3.11 0.18 7.08
CA GLY A 23 4.13 -0.74 6.58
C GLY A 23 3.60 -2.12 6.24
N ALA A 24 4.52 -2.95 5.80
CA ALA A 24 4.25 -4.35 5.50
C ALA A 24 5.39 -5.24 5.96
N VAL A 25 5.04 -6.43 6.42
CA VAL A 25 5.96 -7.56 6.58
C VAL A 25 5.61 -8.59 5.52
N VAL A 26 6.62 -9.01 4.77
CA VAL A 26 6.49 -10.04 3.74
C VAL A 26 7.33 -11.24 4.13
N ASP A 27 6.72 -12.39 4.24
CA ASP A 27 7.39 -13.65 4.52
C ASP A 27 7.24 -14.62 3.32
N GLY A 28 8.23 -15.47 3.11
CA GLY A 28 8.26 -16.43 2.02
C GLY A 28 8.94 -15.94 0.73
N LEU A 29 9.56 -14.76 0.73
CA LEU A 29 10.38 -14.34 -0.41
C LEU A 29 11.66 -15.20 -0.50
N PRO A 30 12.05 -15.69 -1.71
CA PRO A 30 13.30 -16.40 -1.86
C PRO A 30 14.50 -15.50 -1.55
N ALA A 31 15.57 -16.09 -1.01
CA ALA A 31 16.83 -15.38 -0.80
C ALA A 31 17.48 -15.00 -2.13
N GLY A 32 18.21 -13.89 -2.15
CA GLY A 32 19.02 -13.45 -3.31
C GLY A 32 18.26 -12.60 -4.35
N LEU A 33 16.99 -12.26 -4.14
CA LEU A 33 16.30 -11.29 -4.99
C LEU A 33 16.94 -9.91 -4.81
N VAL A 34 17.33 -9.29 -5.91
CA VAL A 34 17.82 -7.90 -5.89
C VAL A 34 16.66 -6.96 -5.67
N ILE A 35 16.76 -6.09 -4.68
CA ILE A 35 15.78 -5.02 -4.42
C ILE A 35 16.17 -3.79 -5.22
N ASP A 36 15.30 -3.37 -6.13
CA ASP A 36 15.42 -2.10 -6.85
C ASP A 36 14.62 -1.01 -6.09
N GLU A 37 15.31 -0.32 -5.16
CA GLU A 37 14.69 0.73 -4.35
C GLU A 37 14.23 1.92 -5.20
N ALA A 38 14.92 2.19 -6.32
CA ALA A 38 14.50 3.25 -7.25
C ALA A 38 13.19 2.89 -7.95
N PHE A 39 13.00 1.62 -8.32
CA PHE A 39 11.73 1.15 -8.86
C PHE A 39 10.60 1.22 -7.84
N VAL A 40 10.86 0.80 -6.59
CA VAL A 40 9.89 0.93 -5.49
C VAL A 40 9.48 2.40 -5.30
N SER A 41 10.44 3.33 -5.29
CA SER A 41 10.16 4.76 -5.17
C SER A 41 9.31 5.28 -6.32
N ARG A 42 9.60 4.91 -7.57
CA ARG A 42 8.79 5.28 -8.74
C ARG A 42 7.35 4.78 -8.62
N CYS A 43 7.15 3.54 -8.18
CA CYS A 43 5.80 3.00 -7.96
C CYS A 43 5.04 3.76 -6.87
N LEU A 44 5.72 4.14 -5.80
CA LEU A 44 5.14 4.98 -4.74
C LEU A 44 4.79 6.38 -5.25
N ASP A 45 5.59 6.97 -6.12
CA ASP A 45 5.29 8.27 -6.74
C ASP A 45 4.03 8.20 -7.62
N LEU A 46 3.84 7.13 -8.38
CA LEU A 46 2.64 6.94 -9.21
C LEU A 46 1.33 6.88 -8.41
N ARG A 47 1.35 6.44 -7.15
CA ARG A 47 0.16 6.45 -6.29
C ARG A 47 -0.17 7.80 -5.67
N LYS A 48 0.75 8.76 -5.71
CA LYS A 48 0.54 10.08 -5.10
C LYS A 48 -0.62 10.81 -5.75
N PRO A 49 -1.38 11.59 -4.97
CA PRO A 49 -2.49 12.36 -5.51
C PRO A 49 -1.99 13.39 -6.53
N VAL A 50 -2.63 13.44 -7.70
CA VAL A 50 -2.31 14.36 -8.79
C VAL A 50 -3.57 15.14 -9.17
N GLY A 51 -3.40 16.46 -9.40
CA GLY A 51 -4.47 17.32 -9.90
C GLY A 51 -5.51 17.74 -8.87
N LYS A 52 -6.58 18.39 -9.36
CA LYS A 52 -7.61 19.04 -8.52
C LYS A 52 -8.64 18.07 -7.93
N ILE A 53 -8.74 16.85 -8.45
CA ILE A 53 -9.73 15.85 -8.03
C ILE A 53 -9.22 14.95 -6.90
N SER A 54 -7.97 15.09 -6.52
CA SER A 54 -7.33 14.27 -5.51
C SER A 54 -7.32 14.96 -4.13
N THR A 55 -7.10 14.18 -3.07
CA THR A 55 -6.94 14.71 -1.71
C THR A 55 -5.77 15.71 -1.64
N PRO A 56 -5.88 16.79 -0.83
CA PRO A 56 -4.78 17.74 -0.63
C PRO A 56 -3.62 17.16 0.19
N ARG A 57 -3.83 16.03 0.89
CA ARG A 57 -2.79 15.39 1.67
C ARG A 57 -1.68 14.86 0.76
N GLN A 58 -0.48 15.38 0.94
CA GLN A 58 0.72 14.90 0.26
C GLN A 58 1.68 14.31 1.27
N GLU A 59 2.20 13.14 0.96
CA GLU A 59 3.22 12.43 1.74
C GLU A 59 4.43 12.21 0.83
N LYS A 60 5.63 12.25 1.39
CA LYS A 60 6.84 11.96 0.61
C LYS A 60 6.94 10.50 0.23
N ASP A 61 6.35 9.62 1.05
CA ASP A 61 6.37 8.16 0.92
C ASP A 61 7.81 7.58 0.89
N GLU A 62 8.75 8.26 1.58
CA GLU A 62 10.08 7.73 1.81
C GLU A 62 9.98 6.46 2.65
N PHE A 63 10.37 5.34 2.08
CA PHE A 63 10.32 4.06 2.78
C PHE A 63 11.66 3.68 3.39
N LYS A 64 11.61 2.82 4.40
CA LYS A 64 12.77 2.20 5.03
C LYS A 64 12.60 0.68 5.05
N ILE A 65 13.65 -0.04 4.73
CA ILE A 65 13.70 -1.49 4.90
C ILE A 65 14.38 -1.77 6.24
N LEU A 66 13.66 -2.39 7.17
CA LEU A 66 14.15 -2.67 8.52
C LEU A 66 14.74 -4.07 8.67
N SER A 67 14.32 -5.02 7.84
CA SER A 67 14.80 -6.41 7.86
C SER A 67 14.60 -7.09 6.50
N GLY A 68 15.20 -8.26 6.34
CA GLY A 68 15.00 -9.12 5.18
C GLY A 68 15.89 -8.76 3.98
N VAL A 69 16.79 -7.78 4.08
CA VAL A 69 17.71 -7.37 3.01
C VAL A 69 19.13 -7.22 3.56
N PHE A 70 20.09 -7.73 2.81
CA PHE A 70 21.51 -7.53 3.07
C PHE A 70 22.24 -7.32 1.73
N ASN A 71 23.10 -6.30 1.64
CA ASN A 71 23.80 -5.90 0.42
C ASN A 71 22.86 -5.80 -0.81
N GLY A 72 21.69 -5.19 -0.66
CA GLY A 72 20.72 -4.97 -1.73
C GLY A 72 19.98 -6.22 -2.21
N LYS A 73 20.06 -7.33 -1.48
CA LYS A 73 19.39 -8.58 -1.83
C LYS A 73 18.59 -9.12 -0.64
N THR A 74 17.47 -9.78 -0.95
CA THR A 74 16.69 -10.48 0.08
C THR A 74 17.52 -11.58 0.74
N THR A 75 17.31 -11.74 2.05
CA THR A 75 17.99 -12.78 2.85
C THR A 75 17.21 -14.08 2.93
N GLY A 76 15.92 -14.06 2.54
CA GLY A 76 14.98 -15.16 2.77
C GLY A 76 14.30 -15.11 4.14
N THR A 77 14.71 -14.19 5.03
CA THR A 77 13.98 -13.89 6.27
C THR A 77 12.89 -12.83 6.00
N PRO A 78 11.94 -12.60 6.91
CA PRO A 78 10.87 -11.64 6.67
C PRO A 78 11.39 -10.25 6.28
N LEU A 79 10.91 -9.76 5.13
CA LEU A 79 11.15 -8.40 4.65
C LEU A 79 10.19 -7.45 5.37
N CYS A 80 10.71 -6.44 6.06
CA CYS A 80 9.91 -5.39 6.69
C CYS A 80 10.16 -4.04 6.01
N ILE A 81 9.09 -3.48 5.43
CA ILE A 81 9.08 -2.14 4.82
C ILE A 81 8.22 -1.23 5.68
N VAL A 82 8.73 -0.04 6.02
CA VAL A 82 8.04 0.98 6.81
C VAL A 82 8.04 2.30 6.06
N ILE A 83 6.90 2.97 6.03
CA ILE A 83 6.71 4.30 5.42
C ILE A 83 6.17 5.23 6.50
N PRO A 84 6.96 6.20 7.00
CA PRO A 84 6.52 7.16 8.01
C PRO A 84 5.33 8.00 7.52
N ASN A 85 4.47 8.39 8.46
CA ASN A 85 3.44 9.39 8.24
C ASN A 85 3.99 10.76 8.66
N GLU A 86 4.17 11.67 7.71
CA GLU A 86 4.73 12.99 7.98
C GLU A 86 3.66 14.08 8.06
N ASN A 87 2.56 13.92 7.33
CA ASN A 87 1.51 14.93 7.22
C ASN A 87 0.19 14.44 7.85
N THR A 88 0.13 14.44 9.18
CA THR A 88 -1.04 14.01 9.95
C THR A 88 -1.73 15.20 10.61
N ALA A 89 -2.91 15.59 10.10
CA ALA A 89 -3.76 16.64 10.70
C ALA A 89 -4.74 16.01 11.71
N SER A 90 -4.23 15.42 12.78
CA SER A 90 -5.04 14.65 13.76
C SER A 90 -6.10 15.49 14.48
N LYS A 91 -5.92 16.82 14.58
CA LYS A 91 -6.87 17.75 15.22
C LYS A 91 -8.22 17.81 14.51
N ASP A 92 -8.26 17.56 13.20
CA ASP A 92 -9.48 17.63 12.38
C ASP A 92 -10.47 16.51 12.72
N TYR A 93 -10.03 15.48 13.45
CA TYR A 93 -10.85 14.32 13.81
C TYR A 93 -11.34 14.31 15.25
N SER A 94 -11.08 15.34 16.06
CA SER A 94 -11.44 15.37 17.50
C SER A 94 -12.94 15.22 17.78
N GLY A 95 -13.81 15.53 16.82
CA GLY A 95 -15.27 15.37 16.94
C GLY A 95 -15.86 14.20 16.16
N SER A 96 -15.05 13.32 15.59
CA SER A 96 -15.48 12.26 14.66
C SER A 96 -15.68 10.90 15.31
N TYR A 97 -15.29 10.73 16.58
CA TYR A 97 -15.46 9.46 17.29
C TYR A 97 -16.93 9.03 17.34
N GLY A 98 -17.18 7.78 16.99
CA GLY A 98 -18.55 7.21 16.98
C GLY A 98 -19.45 7.67 15.83
N LYS A 99 -18.93 8.46 14.87
CA LYS A 99 -19.67 8.92 13.70
C LYS A 99 -19.14 8.22 12.45
N ALA A 100 -19.93 7.27 11.92
CA ALA A 100 -19.57 6.57 10.70
C ALA A 100 -19.85 7.43 9.46
N ARG A 101 -18.86 7.59 8.59
CA ARG A 101 -19.00 8.27 7.30
C ARG A 101 -19.66 7.36 6.28
N PRO A 102 -20.64 7.83 5.49
CA PRO A 102 -21.18 7.07 4.38
C PRO A 102 -20.09 6.71 3.36
N GLY A 103 -20.11 5.46 2.87
CA GLY A 103 -19.13 4.99 1.88
C GLY A 103 -17.73 4.70 2.42
N HIS A 104 -17.51 4.80 3.74
CA HIS A 104 -16.26 4.46 4.40
C HIS A 104 -16.41 3.26 5.33
N ALA A 105 -15.30 2.66 5.74
CA ALA A 105 -15.31 1.47 6.60
C ALA A 105 -15.46 1.77 8.11
N ASP A 106 -15.81 2.99 8.51
CA ASP A 106 -15.84 3.41 9.92
C ASP A 106 -16.73 2.51 10.78
N TYR A 107 -17.96 2.23 10.32
CA TYR A 107 -18.90 1.37 11.05
C TYR A 107 -18.39 -0.07 11.16
N THR A 108 -17.89 -0.63 10.07
CA THR A 108 -17.36 -2.00 10.06
C THR A 108 -16.07 -2.11 10.87
N ALA A 109 -15.24 -1.07 10.88
CA ALA A 109 -14.07 -0.98 11.74
C ALA A 109 -14.46 -0.98 13.22
N PHE A 110 -15.41 -0.12 13.59
CA PHE A 110 -15.93 -0.06 14.96
C PHE A 110 -16.45 -1.41 15.44
N VAL A 111 -17.29 -2.08 14.64
CA VAL A 111 -17.82 -3.40 14.97
C VAL A 111 -16.70 -4.46 15.03
N LYS A 112 -15.80 -4.46 14.05
CA LYS A 112 -14.70 -5.44 13.95
C LYS A 112 -13.74 -5.36 15.14
N TYR A 113 -13.41 -4.15 15.58
CA TYR A 113 -12.41 -3.88 16.61
C TYR A 113 -13.00 -3.45 17.94
N ASN A 114 -14.33 -3.59 18.11
CA ASN A 114 -15.06 -3.31 19.35
C ASN A 114 -14.84 -1.86 19.86
N GLY A 115 -14.78 -0.89 18.94
CA GLY A 115 -14.57 0.52 19.25
C GLY A 115 -13.17 0.89 19.71
N CYS A 116 -12.19 -0.02 19.54
CA CYS A 116 -10.79 0.22 19.92
C CYS A 116 -9.89 0.61 18.73
N GLU A 117 -10.48 0.82 17.55
CA GLU A 117 -9.73 1.25 16.38
C GLU A 117 -9.26 2.71 16.48
N ASP A 118 -8.18 3.05 15.78
CA ASP A 118 -7.85 4.46 15.51
C ASP A 118 -8.78 4.99 14.43
N TYR A 119 -9.79 5.75 14.83
CA TYR A 119 -10.80 6.32 13.92
C TYR A 119 -10.28 7.49 13.07
N ARG A 120 -9.11 8.06 13.40
CA ARG A 120 -8.57 9.23 12.73
C ARG A 120 -8.21 8.92 11.28
N GLY A 121 -8.77 9.67 10.33
CA GLY A 121 -8.52 9.49 8.90
C GLY A 121 -8.88 8.11 8.34
N GLY A 122 -9.69 7.33 9.09
CA GLY A 122 -10.07 5.96 8.75
C GLY A 122 -9.08 4.88 9.21
N GLY A 123 -8.07 5.26 9.99
CA GLY A 123 -7.14 4.34 10.65
C GLY A 123 -6.49 3.35 9.70
N HIS A 124 -6.61 2.08 10.02
CA HIS A 124 -6.09 0.97 9.20
C HIS A 124 -6.88 0.76 7.89
N PHE A 125 -8.11 1.28 7.77
CA PHE A 125 -8.94 1.19 6.56
C PHE A 125 -8.76 2.38 5.62
N SER A 126 -7.84 3.26 5.92
CA SER A 126 -7.50 4.40 5.06
C SER A 126 -6.80 3.95 3.78
N GLY A 127 -7.01 4.69 2.69
CA GLY A 127 -6.21 4.55 1.47
C GLY A 127 -4.70 4.73 1.68
N ARG A 128 -4.28 5.31 2.82
CA ARG A 128 -2.86 5.42 3.20
C ARG A 128 -2.15 4.06 3.28
N ILE A 129 -2.85 3.03 3.75
CA ILE A 129 -2.30 1.67 3.88
C ILE A 129 -1.87 1.09 2.53
N THR A 130 -2.47 1.52 1.44
CA THR A 130 -2.08 1.07 0.09
C THR A 130 -0.64 1.44 -0.29
N ALA A 131 -0.01 2.42 0.38
CA ALA A 131 1.40 2.73 0.16
C ALA A 131 2.29 1.51 0.48
N ALA A 132 2.05 0.85 1.61
CA ALA A 132 2.78 -0.36 1.98
C ALA A 132 2.54 -1.51 0.98
N LEU A 133 1.29 -1.65 0.49
CA LEU A 133 0.95 -2.66 -0.51
C LEU A 133 1.65 -2.39 -1.84
N VAL A 134 1.70 -1.13 -2.29
CA VAL A 134 2.40 -0.73 -3.52
C VAL A 134 3.91 -0.99 -3.42
N ALA A 135 4.53 -0.68 -2.27
CA ALA A 135 5.95 -0.95 -2.06
C ALA A 135 6.28 -2.45 -2.18
N VAL A 136 5.46 -3.32 -1.56
CA VAL A 136 5.60 -4.77 -1.68
C VAL A 136 5.33 -5.24 -3.11
N GLY A 137 4.28 -4.71 -3.75
CA GLY A 137 3.95 -5.02 -5.14
C GLY A 137 5.12 -4.71 -6.08
N ALA A 138 5.79 -3.57 -5.91
CA ALA A 138 6.97 -3.20 -6.70
C ALA A 138 8.12 -4.21 -6.53
N VAL A 139 8.40 -4.67 -5.32
CA VAL A 139 9.39 -5.74 -5.08
C VAL A 139 9.02 -7.02 -5.84
N CYS A 140 7.74 -7.43 -5.78
CA CYS A 140 7.25 -8.61 -6.47
C CYS A 140 7.30 -8.47 -8.00
N ILE A 141 6.90 -7.32 -8.56
CA ILE A 141 6.95 -7.03 -9.99
C ILE A 141 8.39 -7.11 -10.49
N SER A 142 9.32 -6.41 -9.82
CA SER A 142 10.75 -6.46 -10.17
C SER A 142 11.34 -7.88 -10.16
N ALA A 143 10.88 -8.74 -9.24
CA ALA A 143 11.30 -10.14 -9.19
C ALA A 143 10.73 -10.98 -10.34
N LEU A 144 9.49 -10.71 -10.76
CA LEU A 144 8.79 -11.40 -11.85
C LEU A 144 9.32 -10.99 -13.22
N GLU A 145 9.61 -9.70 -13.44
CA GLU A 145 10.18 -9.17 -14.67
C GLU A 145 11.51 -9.84 -15.02
N LYS A 146 12.35 -10.14 -14.02
CA LYS A 146 13.60 -10.91 -14.20
C LYS A 146 13.37 -12.34 -14.68
N LYS A 147 12.14 -12.84 -14.59
CA LYS A 147 11.71 -14.15 -15.11
C LYS A 147 10.92 -14.02 -16.41
N GLY A 148 10.85 -12.82 -17.01
CA GLY A 148 10.10 -12.56 -18.24
C GLY A 148 8.59 -12.54 -18.03
N ILE A 149 8.13 -12.29 -16.79
CA ILE A 149 6.70 -12.16 -16.47
C ILE A 149 6.38 -10.69 -16.25
N SER A 150 5.55 -10.11 -17.10
CA SER A 150 5.04 -8.74 -16.97
C SER A 150 3.62 -8.74 -16.42
N ILE A 151 3.31 -7.78 -15.54
CA ILE A 151 1.98 -7.57 -14.97
C ILE A 151 1.56 -6.13 -15.25
N GLY A 152 0.42 -5.97 -15.91
CA GLY A 152 -0.20 -4.68 -16.20
C GLY A 152 -1.65 -4.63 -15.72
N THR A 153 -2.15 -3.44 -15.45
CA THR A 153 -3.54 -3.18 -15.09
C THR A 153 -4.00 -1.88 -15.71
N HIS A 154 -5.30 -1.79 -16.02
CA HIS A 154 -5.94 -0.57 -16.47
C HIS A 154 -7.35 -0.44 -15.88
N ILE A 155 -7.93 0.74 -15.94
CA ILE A 155 -9.34 0.98 -15.57
C ILE A 155 -10.20 0.63 -16.78
N LYS A 156 -10.94 -0.47 -16.72
CA LYS A 156 -11.83 -0.92 -17.80
C LYS A 156 -12.95 0.07 -18.11
N GLY A 157 -13.51 0.69 -17.09
CA GLY A 157 -14.60 1.64 -17.24
C GLY A 157 -14.80 2.51 -16.01
N CYS A 158 -15.23 3.75 -16.23
CA CYS A 158 -15.52 4.72 -15.17
C CYS A 158 -16.64 5.65 -15.62
N ALA A 159 -17.70 5.81 -14.82
CA ALA A 159 -18.82 6.73 -15.07
C ALA A 159 -19.47 6.58 -16.47
N GLY A 160 -19.54 5.36 -16.99
CA GLY A 160 -20.11 5.06 -18.31
C GLY A 160 -19.15 5.26 -19.49
N VAL A 161 -17.90 5.64 -19.23
CA VAL A 161 -16.83 5.64 -20.21
C VAL A 161 -16.06 4.34 -20.09
N GLU A 162 -15.95 3.60 -21.19
CA GLU A 162 -15.16 2.37 -21.27
C GLU A 162 -13.85 2.63 -22.01
N ASP A 163 -12.80 1.94 -21.56
CA ASP A 163 -11.48 1.96 -22.18
C ASP A 163 -11.36 0.86 -23.24
N ALA A 164 -10.31 0.94 -24.08
CA ALA A 164 -10.03 -0.05 -25.11
C ALA A 164 -9.79 -1.46 -24.48
N PRO A 165 -9.99 -2.55 -25.26
CA PRO A 165 -9.69 -3.89 -24.80
C PRO A 165 -8.25 -4.05 -24.32
N PHE A 166 -8.02 -4.80 -23.26
CA PHE A 166 -6.70 -5.01 -22.65
C PHE A 166 -5.65 -5.54 -23.64
N THR A 167 -6.08 -6.24 -24.68
CA THR A 167 -5.21 -6.77 -25.75
C THR A 167 -4.46 -5.69 -26.53
N ASP A 168 -4.99 -4.47 -26.55
CA ASP A 168 -4.39 -3.35 -27.30
C ASP A 168 -3.21 -2.72 -26.53
N PHE A 169 -3.11 -2.97 -25.22
CA PHE A 169 -2.04 -2.44 -24.35
C PHE A 169 -0.85 -3.38 -24.17
N VAL A 170 -0.99 -4.65 -24.52
CA VAL A 170 0.09 -5.66 -24.34
C VAL A 170 1.26 -5.43 -25.29
N ASN A 171 1.06 -4.68 -26.37
CA ASN A 171 2.08 -4.39 -27.37
C ASN A 171 2.91 -3.14 -27.06
N ASP A 172 2.53 -2.37 -26.01
CA ASP A 172 3.20 -1.11 -25.63
C ASP A 172 4.03 -1.24 -24.34
N ILE A 173 4.17 -2.47 -23.81
CA ILE A 173 4.99 -2.83 -22.64
C ILE A 173 6.25 -3.58 -23.15
#